data_ab5d78e5b89d528aedbc7dbb572653e8
#
_entry.id   ab5d78e5b89d528aedbc7dbb572653e8
#
_cell.length_a   1.000
_cell.length_b   1.000
_cell.length_c   1.000
_cell.angle_alpha   90.00
_cell.angle_beta   90.00
_cell.angle_gamma   90.00
#
_symmetry.space_group_name_H-M   'P 1'
#
loop_
_entity.id
_entity.type
_entity.pdbx_description
1 polymer ?
#
loop_
_entity_poly.entity_id
_entity_poly.type
_entity_poly.pdbx_seq_one_letter_code
_entity_poly.pdbx_strand_id
1 'polypeptide(L)'
;LMSITDLEQCCRWAKSRKILVGVDNTFATPVLTRPLEFGADIVMHSATKYLGGHSDALGGVLVTSQTEILERLHFFQNAVGNVMSPWDAYLVGRGIKTLELRVREQSSTALRLAEFLSQHPRVRSVNYPGLEQHPGYEIARRQMDGAFGAMISFEAGDDFSQAKTMVESTGLFQLAVSLGAVESLIEQPASMSHAAYDREDRLAHGITDSLVRISVGLESFDDLKADLSQALDSMD
;
A
#
# COMPACT_ATOMS: atom_id res chain seq x y z
N LEU A 1 -6.06 5.94 -4.10
CA LEU A 1 -7.47 5.60 -4.34
C LEU A 1 -7.89 4.29 -3.65
N MET A 2 -6.95 3.44 -3.26
CA MET A 2 -7.16 2.20 -2.47
C MET A 2 -8.27 1.29 -3.00
N SER A 3 -8.46 1.21 -4.33
CA SER A 3 -9.46 0.33 -4.94
C SER A 3 -9.16 -1.14 -4.65
N ILE A 4 -10.19 -1.93 -4.43
CA ILE A 4 -10.08 -3.37 -4.14
C ILE A 4 -10.62 -4.17 -5.32
N THR A 5 -9.78 -5.05 -5.86
CA THR A 5 -10.15 -6.00 -6.91
C THR A 5 -10.73 -7.26 -6.29
N ASP A 6 -11.87 -7.74 -6.80
CA ASP A 6 -12.41 -9.06 -6.46
C ASP A 6 -11.55 -10.15 -7.12
N LEU A 7 -10.59 -10.69 -6.35
CA LEU A 7 -9.62 -11.67 -6.84
C LEU A 7 -10.28 -12.95 -7.32
N GLU A 8 -11.27 -13.44 -6.59
CA GLU A 8 -11.95 -14.68 -6.95
C GLU A 8 -12.68 -14.55 -8.30
N GLN A 9 -13.41 -13.44 -8.50
CA GLN A 9 -14.10 -13.18 -9.75
C GLN A 9 -13.11 -12.99 -10.90
N CYS A 10 -12.03 -12.22 -10.69
CA CYS A 10 -11.01 -11.96 -11.69
C CYS A 10 -10.31 -13.26 -12.12
N CYS A 11 -9.85 -14.07 -11.16
CA CYS A 11 -9.18 -15.35 -11.44
C CYS A 11 -10.10 -16.34 -12.16
N ARG A 12 -11.37 -16.44 -11.74
CA ARG A 12 -12.36 -17.31 -12.40
C ARG A 12 -12.60 -16.89 -13.86
N TRP A 13 -12.74 -15.59 -14.10
CA TRP A 13 -12.91 -15.03 -15.44
C TRP A 13 -11.68 -15.31 -16.33
N ALA A 14 -10.47 -15.08 -15.84
CA ALA A 14 -9.23 -15.33 -16.57
C ALA A 14 -9.04 -16.82 -16.88
N LYS A 15 -9.28 -17.70 -15.91
CA LYS A 15 -9.17 -19.15 -16.06
C LYS A 15 -10.11 -19.68 -17.15
N SER A 16 -11.32 -19.16 -17.23
CA SER A 16 -12.28 -19.54 -18.30
C SER A 16 -11.80 -19.23 -19.71
N ARG A 17 -10.79 -18.36 -19.82
CA ARG A 17 -10.16 -17.91 -21.07
C ARG A 17 -8.71 -18.39 -21.26
N LYS A 18 -8.24 -19.23 -20.34
CA LYS A 18 -6.85 -19.72 -20.31
C LYS A 18 -5.81 -18.58 -20.24
N ILE A 19 -6.14 -17.52 -19.49
CA ILE A 19 -5.26 -16.38 -19.25
C ILE A 19 -4.63 -16.56 -17.88
N LEU A 20 -3.30 -16.42 -17.81
CA LEU A 20 -2.56 -16.43 -16.52
C LEU A 20 -2.83 -15.16 -15.74
N VAL A 21 -2.97 -15.30 -14.42
CA VAL A 21 -3.20 -14.19 -13.50
C VAL A 21 -1.97 -13.99 -12.62
N GLY A 22 -1.33 -12.83 -12.78
CA GLY A 22 -0.32 -12.35 -11.85
C GLY A 22 -0.92 -11.29 -10.92
N VAL A 23 -0.64 -11.39 -9.62
CA VAL A 23 -1.11 -10.42 -8.63
C VAL A 23 0.08 -9.79 -7.92
N ASP A 24 0.18 -8.47 -8.00
CA ASP A 24 1.05 -7.72 -7.10
C ASP A 24 0.34 -7.59 -5.73
N ASN A 25 0.83 -8.34 -4.75
CA ASN A 25 0.25 -8.41 -3.41
C ASN A 25 1.07 -7.61 -2.38
N THR A 26 1.87 -6.66 -2.85
CA THR A 26 2.78 -5.88 -2.00
C THR A 26 2.04 -5.15 -0.87
N PHE A 27 0.87 -4.53 -1.15
CA PHE A 27 0.12 -3.75 -0.17
C PHE A 27 -0.57 -4.61 0.88
N ALA A 28 -1.17 -5.74 0.46
CA ALA A 28 -1.90 -6.62 1.36
C ALA A 28 -0.98 -7.55 2.14
N THR A 29 0.16 -7.92 1.57
CA THR A 29 1.07 -8.95 2.10
C THR A 29 0.41 -10.33 2.21
N PRO A 30 1.15 -11.42 2.44
CA PRO A 30 0.54 -12.73 2.68
C PRO A 30 -0.22 -12.83 4.01
N VAL A 31 -0.07 -11.82 4.89
CA VAL A 31 -0.80 -11.74 6.17
C VAL A 31 -2.28 -11.45 5.93
N LEU A 32 -2.58 -10.51 5.02
CA LEU A 32 -3.96 -10.07 4.80
C LEU A 32 -4.62 -10.77 3.62
N THR A 33 -3.85 -11.11 2.57
CA THR A 33 -4.42 -11.74 1.38
C THR A 33 -3.44 -12.76 0.79
N ARG A 34 -3.93 -13.94 0.45
CA ARG A 34 -3.16 -15.01 -0.21
C ARG A 34 -3.74 -15.30 -1.59
N PRO A 35 -3.32 -14.58 -2.65
CA PRO A 35 -3.96 -14.63 -3.96
C PRO A 35 -3.95 -16.02 -4.62
N LEU A 36 -2.98 -16.89 -4.32
CA LEU A 36 -2.97 -18.28 -4.82
C LEU A 36 -4.21 -19.06 -4.38
N GLU A 37 -4.76 -18.79 -3.18
CA GLU A 37 -5.97 -19.42 -2.68
C GLU A 37 -7.23 -18.99 -3.45
N PHE A 38 -7.19 -17.83 -4.11
CA PHE A 38 -8.22 -17.31 -5.00
C PHE A 38 -8.05 -17.73 -6.46
N GLY A 39 -6.96 -18.47 -6.78
CA GLY A 39 -6.71 -19.01 -8.10
C GLY A 39 -5.75 -18.18 -8.96
N ALA A 40 -4.99 -17.24 -8.39
CA ALA A 40 -3.89 -16.60 -9.07
C ALA A 40 -2.78 -17.62 -9.41
N ASP A 41 -2.09 -17.42 -10.52
CA ASP A 41 -1.00 -18.30 -10.98
C ASP A 41 0.35 -17.87 -10.43
N ILE A 42 0.55 -16.56 -10.30
CA ILE A 42 1.78 -15.95 -9.79
C ILE A 42 1.40 -14.83 -8.81
N VAL A 43 2.10 -14.77 -7.69
CA VAL A 43 2.03 -13.64 -6.76
C VAL A 43 3.38 -12.96 -6.69
N MET A 44 3.39 -11.65 -6.83
CA MET A 44 4.56 -10.80 -6.68
C MET A 44 4.47 -10.00 -5.38
N HIS A 45 5.61 -9.82 -4.73
CA HIS A 45 5.78 -8.86 -3.65
C HIS A 45 7.04 -8.02 -3.90
N SER A 46 6.93 -6.71 -3.81
CA SER A 46 8.11 -5.88 -3.57
C SER A 46 8.60 -6.14 -2.15
N ALA A 47 9.73 -6.86 -2.04
CA ALA A 47 10.35 -7.15 -0.76
C ALA A 47 10.93 -5.88 -0.09
N THR A 48 11.17 -4.83 -0.88
CA THR A 48 11.52 -3.47 -0.45
C THR A 48 10.51 -2.87 0.54
N LYS A 49 9.24 -3.32 0.47
CA LYS A 49 8.12 -2.77 1.24
C LYS A 49 7.92 -3.57 2.54
N TYR A 50 6.70 -3.96 2.84
CA TYR A 50 6.34 -4.66 4.08
C TYR A 50 7.17 -5.90 4.41
N LEU A 51 7.63 -6.68 3.40
CA LEU A 51 8.42 -7.88 3.68
C LEU A 51 9.74 -7.55 4.38
N GLY A 52 10.50 -6.58 3.87
CA GLY A 52 11.67 -6.02 4.55
C GLY A 52 11.24 -5.16 5.74
N GLY A 53 10.42 -4.14 5.48
CA GLY A 53 9.75 -3.32 6.47
C GLY A 53 10.61 -2.28 7.18
N HIS A 54 11.88 -2.11 6.81
CA HIS A 54 12.82 -1.26 7.53
C HIS A 54 13.56 -0.25 6.61
N SER A 55 13.08 -0.06 5.39
CA SER A 55 13.65 0.89 4.40
C SER A 55 15.14 0.67 4.08
N ASP A 56 15.67 -0.54 4.31
CA ASP A 56 17.09 -0.88 4.27
C ASP A 56 17.44 -1.98 3.26
N ALA A 57 16.47 -2.49 2.48
CA ALA A 57 16.66 -3.55 1.51
C ALA A 57 15.87 -3.31 0.23
N LEU A 58 16.44 -3.72 -0.92
CA LEU A 58 15.78 -3.69 -2.22
C LEU A 58 15.62 -5.11 -2.75
N GLY A 59 14.41 -5.43 -3.22
CA GLY A 59 14.19 -6.73 -3.82
C GLY A 59 12.73 -7.04 -4.16
N GLY A 60 12.55 -8.18 -4.80
CA GLY A 60 11.25 -8.74 -5.15
C GLY A 60 11.20 -10.24 -4.90
N VAL A 61 9.99 -10.74 -4.68
CA VAL A 61 9.72 -12.16 -4.52
C VAL A 61 8.56 -12.54 -5.44
N LEU A 62 8.74 -13.63 -6.19
CA LEU A 62 7.69 -14.27 -6.97
C LEU A 62 7.34 -15.61 -6.34
N VAL A 63 6.04 -15.88 -6.21
CA VAL A 63 5.51 -17.11 -5.60
C VAL A 63 4.52 -17.74 -6.58
N THR A 64 4.65 -19.04 -6.79
CA THR A 64 3.73 -19.84 -7.59
C THR A 64 3.64 -21.26 -7.03
N SER A 65 2.50 -21.92 -7.22
CA SER A 65 2.32 -23.34 -6.94
C SER A 65 2.48 -24.24 -8.18
N GLN A 66 2.71 -23.64 -9.36
CA GLN A 66 2.80 -24.36 -10.63
C GLN A 66 4.25 -24.63 -11.02
N THR A 67 4.62 -25.91 -11.16
CA THR A 67 5.99 -26.33 -11.47
C THR A 67 6.50 -25.74 -12.79
N GLU A 68 5.70 -25.73 -13.83
CA GLU A 68 6.10 -25.18 -15.15
C GLU A 68 6.43 -23.67 -15.07
N ILE A 69 5.67 -22.92 -14.31
CA ILE A 69 5.94 -21.49 -14.09
C ILE A 69 7.22 -21.34 -13.25
N LEU A 70 7.36 -22.12 -12.18
CA LEU A 70 8.55 -22.08 -11.33
C LEU A 70 9.83 -22.37 -12.11
N GLU A 71 9.85 -23.39 -12.97
CA GLU A 71 11.01 -23.73 -13.82
C GLU A 71 11.39 -22.57 -14.75
N ARG A 72 10.39 -21.92 -15.36
CA ARG A 72 10.63 -20.75 -16.22
C ARG A 72 11.16 -19.56 -15.42
N LEU A 73 10.63 -19.30 -14.25
CA LEU A 73 11.12 -18.23 -13.37
C LEU A 73 12.56 -18.46 -12.94
N HIS A 74 12.91 -19.70 -12.55
CA HIS A 74 14.28 -20.08 -12.23
C HIS A 74 15.22 -19.94 -13.44
N PHE A 75 14.77 -20.31 -14.64
CA PHE A 75 15.55 -20.11 -15.85
C PHE A 75 15.86 -18.62 -16.07
N PHE A 76 14.86 -17.75 -16.00
CA PHE A 76 15.07 -16.31 -16.14
C PHE A 76 15.94 -15.72 -15.03
N GLN A 77 15.72 -16.13 -13.80
CA GLN A 77 16.54 -15.69 -12.66
C GLN A 77 18.03 -16.01 -12.90
N ASN A 78 18.34 -17.22 -13.36
CA ASN A 78 19.71 -17.63 -13.62
C ASN A 78 20.30 -16.96 -14.88
N ALA A 79 19.53 -16.93 -15.98
CA ALA A 79 20.03 -16.45 -17.28
C ALA A 79 20.22 -14.92 -17.30
N VAL A 80 19.37 -14.16 -16.63
CA VAL A 80 19.41 -12.69 -16.57
C VAL A 80 20.17 -12.18 -15.34
N GLY A 81 20.30 -13.01 -14.30
CA GLY A 81 20.97 -12.63 -13.05
C GLY A 81 20.09 -11.79 -12.11
N ASN A 82 18.77 -11.87 -12.25
CA ASN A 82 17.82 -11.15 -11.39
C ASN A 82 17.73 -11.79 -10.00
N VAL A 83 18.83 -11.70 -9.24
CA VAL A 83 18.95 -12.25 -7.89
C VAL A 83 19.12 -11.11 -6.89
N MET A 84 18.48 -11.24 -5.75
CA MET A 84 18.67 -10.34 -4.63
C MET A 84 20.10 -10.49 -4.08
N SER A 85 20.73 -9.41 -3.66
CA SER A 85 22.04 -9.51 -3.00
C SER A 85 21.94 -10.36 -1.73
N PRO A 86 23.02 -11.06 -1.30
CA PRO A 86 22.98 -11.82 -0.06
C PRO A 86 22.62 -10.98 1.17
N TRP A 87 23.02 -9.72 1.17
CA TRP A 87 22.71 -8.79 2.25
C TRP A 87 21.22 -8.41 2.29
N ASP A 88 20.68 -8.02 1.14
CA ASP A 88 19.24 -7.74 1.04
C ASP A 88 18.40 -8.98 1.39
N ALA A 89 18.79 -10.15 0.90
CA ALA A 89 18.11 -11.41 1.21
C ALA A 89 18.12 -11.72 2.71
N TYR A 90 19.24 -11.45 3.40
CA TYR A 90 19.35 -11.60 4.85
C TYR A 90 18.41 -10.62 5.58
N LEU A 91 18.43 -9.34 5.22
CA LEU A 91 17.59 -8.30 5.84
C LEU A 91 16.11 -8.58 5.62
N VAL A 92 15.70 -8.94 4.39
CA VAL A 92 14.31 -9.32 4.08
C VAL A 92 13.91 -10.57 4.88
N GLY A 93 14.76 -11.62 4.92
CA GLY A 93 14.49 -12.82 5.71
C GLY A 93 14.35 -12.54 7.21
N ARG A 94 15.07 -11.55 7.74
CA ARG A 94 14.93 -11.07 9.11
C ARG A 94 13.62 -10.29 9.29
N GLY A 95 13.29 -9.39 8.35
CA GLY A 95 12.06 -8.58 8.38
C GLY A 95 10.79 -9.42 8.36
N ILE A 96 10.75 -10.49 7.56
CA ILE A 96 9.61 -11.40 7.46
C ILE A 96 9.23 -12.01 8.81
N LYS A 97 10.18 -12.24 9.71
CA LYS A 97 9.92 -12.87 11.02
C LYS A 97 8.97 -12.06 11.91
N THR A 98 8.85 -10.76 11.68
CA THR A 98 7.93 -9.87 12.40
C THR A 98 6.80 -9.32 11.53
N LEU A 99 6.66 -9.82 10.29
CA LEU A 99 5.73 -9.28 9.30
C LEU A 99 4.29 -9.25 9.84
N GLU A 100 3.81 -10.35 10.40
CA GLU A 100 2.44 -10.44 10.89
C GLU A 100 2.16 -9.43 12.01
N LEU A 101 3.05 -9.33 12.99
CA LEU A 101 2.92 -8.37 14.09
C LEU A 101 2.87 -6.95 13.57
N ARG A 102 3.77 -6.59 12.65
CA ARG A 102 3.83 -5.25 12.07
C ARG A 102 2.56 -4.93 11.26
N VAL A 103 2.18 -5.80 10.34
CA VAL A 103 1.02 -5.57 9.47
C VAL A 103 -0.29 -5.47 10.26
N ARG A 104 -0.46 -6.28 11.31
CA ARG A 104 -1.63 -6.23 12.17
C ARG A 104 -1.72 -4.91 12.95
N GLU A 105 -0.62 -4.50 13.57
CA GLU A 105 -0.58 -3.23 14.31
C GLU A 105 -0.75 -2.01 13.39
N GLN A 106 -0.01 -1.98 12.27
CA GLN A 106 -0.14 -0.93 11.27
C GLN A 106 -1.58 -0.82 10.73
N SER A 107 -2.25 -1.96 10.48
CA SER A 107 -3.64 -1.98 10.01
C SER A 107 -4.61 -1.47 11.08
N SER A 108 -4.40 -1.83 12.34
CA SER A 108 -5.20 -1.35 13.47
C SER A 108 -5.10 0.16 13.62
N THR A 109 -3.89 0.67 13.60
CA THR A 109 -3.62 2.12 13.67
C THR A 109 -4.20 2.85 12.45
N ALA A 110 -4.06 2.26 11.24
CA ALA A 110 -4.59 2.84 10.01
C ALA A 110 -6.11 2.97 10.01
N LEU A 111 -6.84 1.98 10.53
CA LEU A 111 -8.30 2.07 10.66
C LEU A 111 -8.70 3.26 11.55
N ARG A 112 -8.09 3.38 12.72
CA ARG A 112 -8.36 4.49 13.66
C ARG A 112 -8.02 5.85 13.06
N LEU A 113 -6.93 5.95 12.29
CA LEU A 113 -6.57 7.18 11.58
C LEU A 113 -7.54 7.50 10.44
N ALA A 114 -8.01 6.49 9.69
CA ALA A 114 -9.00 6.69 8.65
C ALA A 114 -10.34 7.16 9.20
N GLU A 115 -10.78 6.64 10.36
CA GLU A 115 -11.96 7.11 11.08
C GLU A 115 -11.79 8.55 11.56
N PHE A 116 -10.65 8.90 12.13
CA PHE A 116 -10.33 10.27 12.53
C PHE A 116 -10.36 11.23 11.34
N LEU A 117 -9.66 10.90 10.26
CA LEU A 117 -9.60 11.72 9.05
C LEU A 117 -10.98 11.91 8.42
N SER A 118 -11.85 10.88 8.43
CA SER A 118 -13.20 10.97 7.86
C SER A 118 -14.12 11.94 8.60
N GLN A 119 -13.78 12.31 9.83
CA GLN A 119 -14.53 13.27 10.65
C GLN A 119 -13.89 14.66 10.69
N HIS A 120 -12.70 14.82 10.09
CA HIS A 120 -11.96 16.08 10.17
C HIS A 120 -12.50 17.11 9.15
N PRO A 121 -12.80 18.37 9.56
CA PRO A 121 -13.45 19.36 8.68
C PRO A 121 -12.60 19.78 7.46
N ARG A 122 -11.28 19.63 7.52
CA ARG A 122 -10.35 19.94 6.40
C ARG A 122 -10.11 18.75 5.48
N VAL A 123 -10.76 17.60 5.70
CA VAL A 123 -10.67 16.40 4.86
C VAL A 123 -11.98 16.18 4.13
N ARG A 124 -11.95 16.18 2.80
CA ARG A 124 -13.16 16.05 1.97
C ARG A 124 -13.58 14.60 1.76
N SER A 125 -12.64 13.71 1.66
CA SER A 125 -12.91 12.28 1.48
C SER A 125 -11.72 11.43 1.95
N VAL A 126 -12.01 10.21 2.37
CA VAL A 126 -11.01 9.23 2.77
C VAL A 126 -11.24 7.94 2.01
N ASN A 127 -10.19 7.43 1.38
CA ASN A 127 -10.18 6.12 0.73
C ASN A 127 -9.40 5.13 1.59
N TYR A 128 -10.11 4.28 2.30
CA TYR A 128 -9.55 3.19 3.09
C TYR A 128 -10.49 1.99 3.07
N PRO A 129 -10.01 0.80 2.70
CA PRO A 129 -10.89 -0.37 2.50
C PRO A 129 -11.62 -0.85 3.75
N GLY A 130 -11.18 -0.45 4.94
CA GLY A 130 -11.79 -0.77 6.22
C GLY A 130 -12.95 0.14 6.64
N LEU A 131 -13.22 1.21 5.90
CA LEU A 131 -14.39 2.06 6.15
C LEU A 131 -15.62 1.48 5.41
N GLU A 132 -16.75 1.37 6.11
CA GLU A 132 -17.98 0.78 5.54
C GLU A 132 -18.49 1.50 4.28
N GLN A 133 -18.24 2.80 4.17
CA GLN A 133 -18.60 3.59 3.00
C GLN A 133 -17.65 3.39 1.80
N HIS A 134 -16.52 2.69 1.96
CA HIS A 134 -15.61 2.43 0.84
C HIS A 134 -16.25 1.46 -0.17
N PRO A 135 -16.21 1.76 -1.50
CA PRO A 135 -16.87 0.93 -2.52
C PRO A 135 -16.42 -0.54 -2.53
N GLY A 136 -15.20 -0.81 -2.10
CA GLY A 136 -14.61 -2.15 -2.03
C GLY A 136 -14.72 -2.82 -0.65
N TYR A 137 -15.42 -2.23 0.34
CA TYR A 137 -15.45 -2.73 1.71
C TYR A 137 -15.87 -4.20 1.82
N GLU A 138 -16.99 -4.58 1.19
CA GLU A 138 -17.49 -5.95 1.23
C GLU A 138 -16.53 -6.96 0.57
N ILE A 139 -15.84 -6.54 -0.48
CA ILE A 139 -14.80 -7.37 -1.12
C ILE A 139 -13.60 -7.51 -0.18
N ALA A 140 -13.12 -6.41 0.37
CA ALA A 140 -12.01 -6.41 1.32
C ALA A 140 -12.33 -7.27 2.54
N ARG A 141 -13.50 -7.11 3.15
CA ARG A 141 -13.97 -7.88 4.31
C ARG A 141 -13.99 -9.40 4.04
N ARG A 142 -14.29 -9.80 2.80
CA ARG A 142 -14.35 -11.21 2.40
C ARG A 142 -12.98 -11.81 2.11
N GLN A 143 -12.08 -11.04 1.50
CA GLN A 143 -10.80 -11.58 0.99
C GLN A 143 -9.57 -11.20 1.81
N MET A 144 -9.68 -10.23 2.71
CA MET A 144 -8.61 -9.84 3.61
C MET A 144 -8.84 -10.43 5.01
N ASP A 145 -7.79 -10.93 5.64
CA ASP A 145 -7.86 -11.68 6.90
C ASP A 145 -7.99 -10.74 8.12
N GLY A 146 -9.20 -10.22 8.33
CA GLY A 146 -9.59 -9.48 9.53
C GLY A 146 -8.94 -8.10 9.71
N ALA A 147 -8.23 -7.60 8.69
CA ALA A 147 -7.67 -6.25 8.68
C ALA A 147 -7.57 -5.73 7.23
N PHE A 148 -7.31 -4.43 7.04
CA PHE A 148 -7.51 -3.77 5.75
C PHE A 148 -6.25 -3.07 5.22
N GLY A 149 -5.08 -3.35 5.81
CA GLY A 149 -3.80 -2.78 5.43
C GLY A 149 -3.51 -1.43 6.07
N ALA A 150 -2.35 -0.88 5.75
CA ALA A 150 -1.84 0.33 6.38
C ALA A 150 -1.70 1.52 5.42
N MET A 151 -2.34 1.43 4.24
CA MET A 151 -2.34 2.49 3.25
C MET A 151 -3.67 3.25 3.29
N ILE A 152 -3.60 4.57 3.43
CA ILE A 152 -4.76 5.46 3.39
C ILE A 152 -4.48 6.52 2.32
N SER A 153 -5.48 6.91 1.55
CA SER A 153 -5.43 8.15 0.79
C SER A 153 -6.65 9.02 1.11
N PHE A 154 -6.45 10.33 1.11
CA PHE A 154 -7.50 11.27 1.45
C PHE A 154 -7.30 12.61 0.73
N GLU A 155 -8.37 13.37 0.60
CA GLU A 155 -8.33 14.71 0.03
C GLU A 155 -8.16 15.74 1.14
N ALA A 156 -7.00 16.42 1.18
CA ALA A 156 -6.67 17.42 2.19
C ALA A 156 -6.80 18.85 1.60
N GLY A 157 -7.66 19.65 2.19
CA GLY A 157 -7.94 21.00 1.71
C GLY A 157 -8.63 21.02 0.34
N ASP A 158 -8.58 22.18 -0.32
CA ASP A 158 -9.33 22.44 -1.56
C ASP A 158 -8.44 22.44 -2.80
N ASP A 159 -7.13 22.61 -2.64
CA ASP A 159 -6.21 22.78 -3.75
C ASP A 159 -4.84 22.15 -3.53
N PHE A 160 -3.97 22.27 -4.54
CA PHE A 160 -2.60 21.78 -4.54
C PHE A 160 -1.74 22.38 -3.41
N SER A 161 -1.89 23.68 -3.16
CA SER A 161 -1.05 24.41 -2.22
C SER A 161 -1.34 24.02 -0.78
N GLN A 162 -2.61 23.90 -0.43
CA GLN A 162 -3.04 23.47 0.90
C GLN A 162 -2.57 22.04 1.20
N ALA A 163 -2.78 21.11 0.26
CA ALA A 163 -2.29 19.74 0.42
C ALA A 163 -0.76 19.68 0.52
N LYS A 164 -0.04 20.50 -0.23
CA LYS A 164 1.41 20.62 -0.14
C LYS A 164 1.85 21.15 1.23
N THR A 165 1.24 22.23 1.69
CA THR A 165 1.52 22.79 3.03
C THR A 165 1.30 21.74 4.11
N MET A 166 0.20 21.00 4.04
CA MET A 166 -0.12 19.93 4.99
C MET A 166 0.97 18.87 5.05
N VAL A 167 1.38 18.30 3.91
CA VAL A 167 2.39 17.22 3.92
C VAL A 167 3.78 17.71 4.34
N GLU A 168 4.11 19.00 4.09
CA GLU A 168 5.37 19.62 4.51
C GLU A 168 5.36 20.03 5.99
N SER A 169 4.20 20.05 6.64
CA SER A 169 4.03 20.46 8.06
C SER A 169 4.02 19.28 9.03
N THR A 170 4.05 18.03 8.53
CA THR A 170 4.15 16.85 9.41
C THR A 170 5.52 16.76 10.07
N GLY A 171 5.56 16.33 11.33
CA GLY A 171 6.78 16.16 12.09
C GLY A 171 7.18 14.70 12.32
N LEU A 172 6.21 13.79 12.39
CA LEU A 172 6.44 12.35 12.55
C LEU A 172 6.35 11.61 11.21
N PHE A 173 5.32 11.91 10.41
CA PHE A 173 5.24 11.36 9.07
C PHE A 173 6.38 11.92 8.21
N GLN A 174 7.21 11.02 7.69
CA GLN A 174 8.31 11.41 6.80
C GLN A 174 7.79 11.65 5.39
N LEU A 175 8.11 12.80 4.81
CA LEU A 175 7.74 13.16 3.44
C LEU A 175 8.58 12.34 2.45
N ALA A 176 8.03 11.24 1.95
CA ALA A 176 8.73 10.34 1.04
C ALA A 176 7.78 9.47 0.22
N VAL A 177 8.23 9.15 -1.00
CA VAL A 177 7.58 8.16 -1.88
C VAL A 177 8.02 6.76 -1.47
N SER A 178 7.35 6.07 -0.67
CA SER A 178 7.50 4.64 -0.37
C SER A 178 6.31 4.17 0.43
N LEU A 179 6.38 2.97 1.00
CA LEU A 179 5.34 2.42 1.87
C LEU A 179 5.82 1.19 2.63
N GLY A 180 5.08 0.82 3.66
CA GLY A 180 5.23 -0.47 4.33
C GLY A 180 6.42 -0.59 5.27
N ALA A 181 7.04 0.53 5.61
CA ALA A 181 8.10 0.61 6.61
C ALA A 181 7.51 0.66 8.03
N VAL A 182 8.37 0.49 9.03
CA VAL A 182 8.04 0.69 10.45
C VAL A 182 7.82 2.17 10.77
N GLU A 183 8.40 3.07 9.96
CA GLU A 183 8.17 4.51 10.01
C GLU A 183 6.95 4.89 9.16
N SER A 184 6.17 5.85 9.65
CA SER A 184 5.05 6.44 8.90
C SER A 184 5.54 7.37 7.81
N LEU A 185 5.00 7.20 6.59
CA LEU A 185 5.35 8.01 5.41
C LEU A 185 4.13 8.75 4.91
N ILE A 186 4.37 9.93 4.34
CA ILE A 186 3.34 10.77 3.70
C ILE A 186 3.84 11.28 2.35
N GLU A 187 2.94 11.40 1.38
CA GLU A 187 3.22 12.07 0.11
C GLU A 187 1.99 12.78 -0.45
N GLN A 188 2.24 13.81 -1.25
CA GLN A 188 1.27 14.36 -2.20
C GLN A 188 1.58 13.76 -3.59
N PRO A 189 0.79 12.82 -4.12
CA PRO A 189 1.09 12.17 -5.40
C PRO A 189 1.29 13.15 -6.56
N ALA A 190 0.53 14.23 -6.59
CA ALA A 190 0.57 15.24 -7.65
C ALA A 190 1.94 15.93 -7.79
N SER A 191 2.66 16.14 -6.69
CA SER A 191 4.00 16.77 -6.70
C SER A 191 5.15 15.79 -6.60
N MET A 192 4.88 14.50 -6.30
CA MET A 192 5.90 13.49 -6.00
C MET A 192 5.80 12.29 -6.95
N SER A 193 5.12 11.22 -6.58
CA SER A 193 5.10 9.96 -7.33
C SER A 193 4.48 10.07 -8.73
N HIS A 194 3.60 11.04 -8.97
CA HIS A 194 2.93 11.26 -10.25
C HIS A 194 3.23 12.64 -10.86
N ALA A 195 4.31 13.31 -10.43
CA ALA A 195 4.70 14.61 -10.92
C ALA A 195 5.06 14.62 -12.43
N ALA A 196 5.46 13.47 -12.98
CA ALA A 196 5.80 13.34 -14.40
C ALA A 196 4.59 13.14 -15.33
N TYR A 197 3.39 12.91 -14.77
CA TYR A 197 2.16 12.76 -15.55
C TYR A 197 1.52 14.11 -15.83
N ASP A 198 0.92 14.26 -17.00
CA ASP A 198 0.10 15.43 -17.28
C ASP A 198 -1.08 15.54 -16.30
N ARG A 199 -1.43 16.76 -15.93
CA ARG A 199 -2.49 17.01 -14.95
C ARG A 199 -3.83 16.41 -15.36
N GLU A 200 -4.19 16.49 -16.64
CA GLU A 200 -5.44 15.93 -17.17
C GLU A 200 -5.47 14.41 -17.02
N ASP A 201 -4.37 13.72 -17.32
CA ASP A 201 -4.24 12.26 -17.14
C ASP A 201 -4.33 11.87 -15.67
N ARG A 202 -3.69 12.63 -14.77
CA ARG A 202 -3.81 12.38 -13.31
C ARG A 202 -5.25 12.46 -12.83
N LEU A 203 -5.93 13.54 -13.23
CA LEU A 203 -7.32 13.78 -12.84
C LEU A 203 -8.26 12.71 -13.41
N ALA A 204 -8.07 12.28 -14.66
CA ALA A 204 -8.83 11.20 -15.27
C ALA A 204 -8.72 9.87 -14.50
N HIS A 205 -7.58 9.66 -13.81
CA HIS A 205 -7.34 8.49 -12.95
C HIS A 205 -7.67 8.76 -11.47
N GLY A 206 -8.31 9.89 -11.15
CA GLY A 206 -8.72 10.24 -9.78
C GLY A 206 -7.56 10.69 -8.88
N ILE A 207 -6.38 10.98 -9.42
CA ILE A 207 -5.25 11.54 -8.68
C ILE A 207 -5.35 13.05 -8.75
N THR A 208 -6.09 13.61 -7.82
CA THR A 208 -6.35 15.05 -7.73
C THR A 208 -5.14 15.81 -7.21
N ASP A 209 -5.22 17.15 -7.28
CA ASP A 209 -4.16 18.02 -6.78
C ASP A 209 -4.08 18.05 -5.24
N SER A 210 -5.20 17.77 -4.56
CA SER A 210 -5.32 17.73 -3.09
C SER A 210 -5.21 16.32 -2.49
N LEU A 211 -4.98 15.30 -3.33
CA LEU A 211 -4.81 13.93 -2.84
C LEU A 211 -3.52 13.79 -2.03
N VAL A 212 -3.65 13.25 -0.83
CA VAL A 212 -2.56 12.85 0.05
C VAL A 212 -2.61 11.34 0.25
N ARG A 213 -1.44 10.70 0.30
CA ARG A 213 -1.31 9.27 0.63
C ARG A 213 -0.42 9.11 1.85
N ILE A 214 -0.85 8.30 2.80
CA ILE A 214 -0.03 7.88 3.94
C ILE A 214 0.16 6.37 3.97
N SER A 215 1.34 5.97 4.42
CA SER A 215 1.70 4.61 4.81
C SER A 215 1.92 4.62 6.32
N VAL A 216 1.07 3.98 7.06
CA VAL A 216 1.10 3.99 8.52
C VAL A 216 2.18 3.05 9.04
N GLY A 217 3.05 3.55 9.91
CA GLY A 217 4.11 2.81 10.59
C GLY A 217 3.66 2.19 11.92
N LEU A 218 4.59 2.11 12.87
CA LEU A 218 4.39 1.51 14.20
C LEU A 218 4.40 2.53 15.33
N GLU A 219 4.44 3.81 15.01
CA GLU A 219 4.38 4.87 16.01
C GLU A 219 3.03 4.87 16.74
N SER A 220 2.97 5.47 17.91
CA SER A 220 1.74 5.60 18.68
C SER A 220 0.62 6.26 17.88
N PHE A 221 -0.58 5.69 17.91
CA PHE A 221 -1.75 6.29 17.27
C PHE A 221 -1.98 7.74 17.72
N ASP A 222 -1.84 8.01 19.02
CA ASP A 222 -2.12 9.35 19.55
C ASP A 222 -1.10 10.38 19.04
N ASP A 223 0.15 9.99 18.89
CA ASP A 223 1.20 10.83 18.31
C ASP A 223 0.97 11.08 16.82
N LEU A 224 0.66 10.02 16.04
CA LEU A 224 0.35 10.14 14.62
C LEU A 224 -0.91 10.99 14.37
N LYS A 225 -1.93 10.82 15.21
CA LYS A 225 -3.16 11.63 15.15
C LYS A 225 -2.86 13.10 15.45
N ALA A 226 -2.05 13.38 16.47
CA ALA A 226 -1.67 14.74 16.82
C ALA A 226 -0.87 15.41 15.70
N ASP A 227 0.05 14.66 15.06
CA ASP A 227 0.84 15.14 13.94
C ASP A 227 -0.02 15.46 12.71
N LEU A 228 -0.96 14.58 12.34
CA LEU A 228 -1.91 14.86 11.26
C LEU A 228 -2.84 16.04 11.57
N SER A 229 -3.31 16.15 12.84
CA SER A 229 -4.21 17.24 13.23
C SER A 229 -3.52 18.60 13.09
N GLN A 230 -2.32 18.76 13.65
CA GLN A 230 -1.59 20.03 13.55
C GLN A 230 -1.21 20.36 12.09
N ALA A 231 -0.89 19.36 11.26
CA ALA A 231 -0.58 19.56 9.86
C ALA A 231 -1.83 19.98 9.05
N LEU A 232 -2.99 19.39 9.33
CA LEU A 232 -4.26 19.80 8.73
C LEU A 232 -4.65 21.22 9.15
N ASP A 233 -4.40 21.62 10.40
CA ASP A 233 -4.68 22.97 10.90
C ASP A 233 -3.75 24.03 10.29
N SER A 234 -2.58 23.65 9.76
CA SER A 234 -1.64 24.57 9.11
C SER A 234 -2.05 25.01 7.70
N MET A 235 -3.10 24.43 7.14
CA MET A 235 -3.65 24.81 5.81
C MET A 235 -4.54 26.04 5.90
N ASP A 236 -3.98 27.20 6.01
CA ASP A 236 -4.71 28.49 5.98
C ASP A 236 -4.93 28.99 4.55
#